data_ddac685af210ff92f4d70e1e9663ce2b
#
_entry.id   ddac685af210ff92f4d70e1e9663ce2b
#
_cell.length_a   1.000
_cell.length_b   1.000
_cell.length_c   1.000
_cell.angle_alpha   90.00
_cell.angle_beta   90.00
_cell.angle_gamma   90.00
#
_symmetry.space_group_name_H-M   'P 1'
#
loop_
_entity.id
_entity.type
_entity.pdbx_description
1 polymer ?
#
loop_
_entity_poly.entity_id
_entity_poly.type
_entity_poly.pdbx_seq_one_letter_code
_entity_poly.pdbx_strand_id
1 'polypeptide(L)'
;MQHTLEVRAFFFNAKTDYLPYYKNFTMTLNMEDPVEKILAEIKTQNEDFAYPAEKLIFKINDLVVLGSETVGNVVNRLGTTLQIDPVLSYRSNHCLVINDDDFMEKFEMLAPFATEEDKTYYESLYALHYASETYKFSHDYVGDAILLLAHRMISNGSKDKKAILEAISDPYDGLAACEYENNLFNGEFHTKEIDALNEMVGYAKSNTFLDKITEKLSKKALYSFEKKNIEGVNVACYAGDSGLLDEIHEKIIQNAGKVIEFQRTKKLAGASLLGKQDNLAFLKAATTLLNALDSGAELLVVAKQRDLDMFTANFASIQKRIGREIPLPMISLNDFNTLCNSKEVVEEA
;
A
#
# COMPACT_ATOMS: atom_id res chain seq x y z
N MET A 1 -11.66 -21.37 17.18
CA MET A 1 -12.01 -21.99 15.89
C MET A 1 -10.74 -22.49 15.25
N GLN A 2 -10.73 -23.66 14.59
CA GLN A 2 -9.55 -24.21 13.94
C GLN A 2 -9.72 -24.14 12.41
N HIS A 3 -8.65 -23.88 11.70
CA HIS A 3 -8.62 -23.93 10.24
C HIS A 3 -7.49 -24.83 9.76
N THR A 4 -7.75 -25.55 8.69
CA THR A 4 -6.73 -26.30 7.95
C THR A 4 -6.10 -25.37 6.95
N LEU A 5 -4.78 -25.22 7.01
CA LEU A 5 -3.97 -24.39 6.13
C LEU A 5 -3.20 -25.25 5.14
N GLU A 6 -3.14 -24.80 3.89
CA GLU A 6 -2.25 -25.31 2.87
C GLU A 6 -1.10 -24.31 2.72
N VAL A 7 0.10 -24.73 3.12
CA VAL A 7 1.27 -23.84 3.20
C VAL A 7 2.33 -24.31 2.22
N ARG A 8 2.78 -23.40 1.35
CA ARG A 8 3.93 -23.57 0.47
C ARG A 8 5.09 -22.75 1.00
N ALA A 9 6.12 -23.39 1.58
CA ALA A 9 7.22 -22.70 2.22
C ALA A 9 8.51 -22.74 1.38
N PHE A 10 9.23 -21.63 1.38
CA PHE A 10 10.53 -21.42 0.75
C PHE A 10 11.63 -22.20 1.50
N PHE A 11 12.47 -22.92 0.76
CA PHE A 11 13.63 -23.63 1.24
C PHE A 11 14.86 -23.23 0.45
N PHE A 12 15.92 -22.93 1.17
CA PHE A 12 17.23 -22.64 0.63
C PHE A 12 18.27 -22.71 1.74
N ASN A 13 19.44 -23.27 1.45
CA ASN A 13 20.61 -23.21 2.32
C ASN A 13 21.82 -22.79 1.48
N ALA A 14 22.34 -21.59 1.71
CA ALA A 14 23.45 -21.02 0.95
C ALA A 14 24.73 -21.87 0.95
N LYS A 15 24.86 -22.84 1.88
CA LYS A 15 26.01 -23.73 1.94
C LYS A 15 25.89 -25.00 1.07
N THR A 16 24.66 -25.39 0.74
CA THR A 16 24.40 -26.68 0.08
C THR A 16 23.57 -26.56 -1.20
N ASP A 17 22.74 -25.55 -1.31
CA ASP A 17 21.78 -25.45 -2.40
C ASP A 17 22.24 -24.47 -3.47
N TYR A 18 22.04 -24.84 -4.72
CA TYR A 18 22.32 -23.98 -5.87
C TYR A 18 21.14 -23.05 -6.19
N LEU A 19 19.89 -23.50 -5.99
CA LEU A 19 18.67 -22.74 -6.24
C LEU A 19 17.69 -22.96 -5.09
N PRO A 20 16.85 -21.95 -4.79
CA PRO A 20 15.75 -22.13 -3.85
C PRO A 20 14.67 -23.05 -4.44
N TYR A 21 13.92 -23.70 -3.54
CA TYR A 21 12.79 -24.56 -3.89
C TYR A 21 11.68 -24.42 -2.84
N TYR A 22 10.51 -25.00 -3.12
CA TYR A 22 9.36 -24.93 -2.22
C TYR A 22 8.92 -26.34 -1.81
N LYS A 23 8.45 -26.45 -0.55
CA LYS A 23 7.78 -27.66 -0.03
C LYS A 23 6.38 -27.29 0.41
N ASN A 24 5.44 -28.23 0.25
CA ASN A 24 4.04 -28.06 0.65
C ASN A 24 3.80 -28.77 1.98
N PHE A 25 3.03 -28.13 2.84
CA PHE A 25 2.64 -28.59 4.16
C PHE A 25 1.15 -28.40 4.35
N THR A 26 0.53 -29.32 5.10
CA THR A 26 -0.87 -29.16 5.55
C THR A 26 -0.86 -29.21 7.06
N MET A 27 -1.54 -28.25 7.71
CA MET A 27 -1.59 -28.15 9.17
C MET A 27 -2.91 -27.57 9.64
N THR A 28 -3.30 -27.87 10.88
CA THR A 28 -4.52 -27.31 11.51
C THR A 28 -4.12 -26.48 12.72
N LEU A 29 -4.47 -25.20 12.72
CA LEU A 29 -4.13 -24.24 13.76
C LEU A 29 -5.37 -23.51 14.27
N ASN A 30 -5.29 -22.96 15.49
CA ASN A 30 -6.33 -22.09 16.03
C ASN A 30 -6.17 -20.67 15.47
N MET A 31 -7.30 -19.98 15.31
CA MET A 31 -7.31 -18.59 14.82
C MET A 31 -6.57 -17.61 15.75
N GLU A 32 -6.50 -17.91 17.04
CA GLU A 32 -5.82 -17.08 18.04
C GLU A 32 -4.31 -17.36 18.14
N ASP A 33 -3.84 -18.44 17.51
CA ASP A 33 -2.41 -18.75 17.49
C ASP A 33 -1.61 -17.67 16.73
N PRO A 34 -0.37 -17.33 17.15
CA PRO A 34 0.49 -16.48 16.37
C PRO A 34 0.97 -17.21 15.10
N VAL A 35 1.22 -16.46 14.02
CA VAL A 35 1.68 -17.05 12.74
C VAL A 35 3.07 -17.71 12.85
N GLU A 36 3.87 -17.36 13.85
CA GLU A 36 5.10 -18.08 14.19
C GLU A 36 4.85 -19.57 14.37
N LYS A 37 3.66 -19.97 14.83
CA LYS A 37 3.31 -21.38 15.03
C LYS A 37 3.24 -22.14 13.70
N ILE A 38 2.92 -21.46 12.59
CA ILE A 38 3.02 -22.06 11.24
C ILE A 38 4.47 -22.51 10.98
N LEU A 39 5.42 -21.64 11.31
CA LEU A 39 6.85 -21.92 11.09
C LEU A 39 7.35 -23.05 12.00
N ALA A 40 6.88 -23.09 13.24
CA ALA A 40 7.19 -24.16 14.17
C ALA A 40 6.65 -25.51 13.68
N GLU A 41 5.43 -25.57 13.14
CA GLU A 41 4.86 -26.77 12.55
C GLU A 41 5.63 -27.23 11.28
N ILE A 42 6.06 -26.30 10.42
CA ILE A 42 6.93 -26.62 9.27
C ILE A 42 8.24 -27.24 9.76
N LYS A 43 8.85 -26.65 10.79
CA LYS A 43 10.12 -27.16 11.36
C LYS A 43 9.95 -28.53 12.00
N THR A 44 8.81 -28.79 12.61
CA THR A 44 8.51 -30.13 13.18
C THR A 44 8.39 -31.20 12.10
N GLN A 45 7.82 -30.85 10.95
CA GLN A 45 7.68 -31.74 9.79
C GLN A 45 8.98 -31.82 8.95
N ASN A 46 9.87 -30.81 9.07
CA ASN A 46 11.12 -30.74 8.33
C ASN A 46 12.19 -29.98 9.13
N GLU A 47 13.11 -30.71 9.74
CA GLU A 47 14.18 -30.17 10.61
C GLU A 47 15.13 -29.19 9.91
N ASP A 48 15.27 -29.29 8.58
CA ASP A 48 16.11 -28.38 7.78
C ASP A 48 15.50 -26.97 7.63
N PHE A 49 14.23 -26.77 8.02
CA PHE A 49 13.60 -25.46 7.95
C PHE A 49 14.16 -24.54 9.03
N ALA A 50 14.55 -23.31 8.64
CA ALA A 50 15.11 -22.32 9.54
C ALA A 50 14.41 -20.97 9.46
N TYR A 51 14.21 -20.33 10.60
CA TYR A 51 13.70 -18.98 10.72
C TYR A 51 14.37 -18.26 11.91
N PRO A 52 14.44 -16.92 11.92
CA PRO A 52 15.10 -16.16 12.98
C PRO A 52 14.33 -16.27 14.31
N ALA A 53 15.06 -16.35 15.42
CA ALA A 53 14.46 -16.41 16.77
C ALA A 53 14.05 -15.00 17.29
N GLU A 54 14.66 -13.96 16.78
CA GLU A 54 14.40 -12.56 17.15
C GLU A 54 14.00 -11.76 15.91
N LYS A 55 13.29 -10.65 16.10
CA LYS A 55 12.82 -9.77 15.01
C LYS A 55 12.12 -10.56 13.90
N LEU A 56 11.29 -11.54 14.30
CA LEU A 56 10.68 -12.47 13.36
C LEU A 56 9.69 -11.76 12.44
N ILE A 57 10.12 -11.58 11.19
CA ILE A 57 9.31 -11.12 10.07
C ILE A 57 9.54 -12.04 8.86
N PHE A 58 8.51 -12.20 8.05
CA PHE A 58 8.57 -12.99 6.81
C PHE A 58 7.43 -12.60 5.89
N LYS A 59 7.46 -13.01 4.63
CA LYS A 59 6.34 -12.76 3.71
C LYS A 59 5.33 -13.89 3.74
N ILE A 60 4.05 -13.53 3.76
CA ILE A 60 2.92 -14.40 3.46
C ILE A 60 2.18 -13.81 2.26
N ASN A 61 2.13 -14.53 1.13
CA ASN A 61 1.51 -14.05 -0.11
C ASN A 61 1.97 -12.62 -0.46
N ASP A 62 3.29 -12.40 -0.48
CA ASP A 62 4.00 -11.14 -0.76
C ASP A 62 3.86 -10.02 0.30
N LEU A 63 3.09 -10.22 1.37
CA LEU A 63 2.99 -9.24 2.46
C LEU A 63 3.94 -9.58 3.60
N VAL A 64 4.69 -8.60 4.08
CA VAL A 64 5.57 -8.73 5.26
C VAL A 64 4.70 -8.81 6.52
N VAL A 65 4.81 -9.88 7.25
CA VAL A 65 4.02 -10.21 8.45
C VAL A 65 4.95 -10.35 9.64
N LEU A 66 4.54 -9.81 10.79
CA LEU A 66 5.20 -10.03 12.08
C LEU A 66 4.87 -11.42 12.60
N GLY A 67 5.84 -12.12 13.17
CA GLY A 67 5.62 -13.47 13.77
C GLY A 67 4.53 -13.50 14.84
N SER A 68 4.29 -12.37 15.51
CA SER A 68 3.25 -12.19 16.53
C SER A 68 1.84 -11.95 15.99
N GLU A 69 1.66 -11.75 14.66
CA GLU A 69 0.34 -11.60 14.06
C GLU A 69 -0.49 -12.88 14.26
N THR A 70 -1.82 -12.76 14.30
CA THR A 70 -2.68 -13.93 14.51
C THR A 70 -2.97 -14.67 13.21
N VAL A 71 -3.05 -15.99 13.28
CA VAL A 71 -3.49 -16.85 12.16
C VAL A 71 -4.85 -16.39 11.66
N GLY A 72 -5.75 -15.99 12.56
CA GLY A 72 -7.08 -15.49 12.23
C GLY A 72 -7.06 -14.28 11.31
N ASN A 73 -6.27 -13.27 11.63
CA ASN A 73 -6.15 -12.06 10.79
C ASN A 73 -5.58 -12.40 9.42
N VAL A 74 -4.57 -13.28 9.37
CA VAL A 74 -3.98 -13.71 8.11
C VAL A 74 -4.98 -14.48 7.25
N VAL A 75 -5.69 -15.46 7.83
CA VAL A 75 -6.68 -16.26 7.10
C VAL A 75 -7.85 -15.41 6.61
N ASN A 76 -8.34 -14.49 7.44
CA ASN A 76 -9.43 -13.58 7.06
C ASN A 76 -9.07 -12.67 5.87
N ARG A 77 -7.79 -12.31 5.74
CA ARG A 77 -7.33 -11.42 4.67
C ARG A 77 -6.80 -12.16 3.45
N LEU A 78 -6.09 -13.26 3.63
CA LEU A 78 -5.33 -13.96 2.57
C LEU A 78 -5.88 -15.34 2.22
N GLY A 79 -6.87 -15.84 2.99
CA GLY A 79 -7.39 -17.20 2.83
C GLY A 79 -6.51 -18.25 3.50
N THR A 80 -6.79 -19.52 3.21
CA THR A 80 -6.14 -20.68 3.83
C THR A 80 -4.98 -21.25 3.03
N THR A 81 -4.76 -20.77 1.80
CA THR A 81 -3.63 -21.17 0.94
C THR A 81 -2.55 -20.10 1.04
N LEU A 82 -1.46 -20.42 1.70
CA LEU A 82 -0.41 -19.46 2.07
C LEU A 82 0.92 -19.84 1.44
N GLN A 83 1.58 -18.87 0.81
CA GLN A 83 2.99 -19.00 0.42
C GLN A 83 3.85 -18.22 1.43
N ILE A 84 4.88 -18.87 1.94
CA ILE A 84 5.81 -18.32 2.93
C ILE A 84 7.17 -18.14 2.28
N ASP A 85 7.67 -16.89 2.32
CA ASP A 85 8.95 -16.49 1.77
C ASP A 85 9.76 -15.68 2.79
N PRO A 86 11.12 -15.65 2.69
CA PRO A 86 11.89 -14.64 3.41
C PRO A 86 11.55 -13.24 2.90
N VAL A 87 11.73 -12.22 3.74
CA VAL A 87 11.44 -10.82 3.34
C VAL A 87 12.23 -10.38 2.10
N LEU A 88 13.46 -10.87 1.94
CA LEU A 88 14.29 -10.71 0.74
C LEU A 88 14.94 -12.06 0.37
N SER A 89 14.44 -12.72 -0.66
CA SER A 89 14.90 -14.05 -1.06
C SER A 89 16.36 -14.09 -1.49
N TYR A 90 16.86 -13.05 -2.13
CA TYR A 90 18.26 -12.94 -2.57
C TYR A 90 19.25 -12.72 -1.41
N ARG A 91 18.78 -12.37 -0.22
CA ARG A 91 19.58 -12.25 1.01
C ARG A 91 19.43 -13.46 1.95
N SER A 92 18.67 -14.49 1.56
CA SER A 92 18.48 -15.68 2.37
C SER A 92 19.78 -16.45 2.53
N ASN A 93 20.14 -16.72 3.77
CA ASN A 93 21.23 -17.62 4.15
C ASN A 93 20.74 -19.05 4.41
N HIS A 94 19.56 -19.16 5.06
CA HIS A 94 18.95 -20.44 5.36
C HIS A 94 17.42 -20.26 5.55
N CYS A 95 16.65 -20.69 4.57
CA CYS A 95 15.19 -20.53 4.52
C CYS A 95 14.76 -19.08 4.79
N LEU A 96 14.15 -18.80 5.94
CA LEU A 96 13.71 -17.45 6.30
C LEU A 96 14.77 -16.60 7.00
N VAL A 97 15.93 -17.19 7.33
CA VAL A 97 17.06 -16.45 7.91
C VAL A 97 17.79 -15.70 6.81
N ILE A 98 17.75 -14.37 6.86
CA ILE A 98 18.44 -13.48 5.91
C ILE A 98 19.70 -12.87 6.52
N ASN A 99 20.59 -12.33 5.69
CA ASN A 99 21.57 -11.36 6.12
C ASN A 99 20.86 -9.99 6.20
N ASP A 100 20.78 -9.37 7.39
CA ASP A 100 20.09 -8.12 7.68
C ASP A 100 21.04 -6.95 7.95
N ASP A 101 22.33 -7.05 7.57
CA ASP A 101 23.32 -5.98 7.74
C ASP A 101 22.87 -4.67 7.06
N ASP A 102 22.16 -4.76 5.92
CA ASP A 102 21.65 -3.65 5.14
C ASP A 102 20.72 -2.72 5.94
N PHE A 103 20.00 -3.24 6.94
CA PHE A 103 19.16 -2.42 7.79
C PHE A 103 19.98 -1.35 8.53
N MET A 104 21.08 -1.74 9.18
CA MET A 104 21.95 -0.78 9.90
C MET A 104 22.86 0.00 8.95
N GLU A 105 23.26 -0.57 7.81
CA GLU A 105 24.00 0.16 6.76
C GLU A 105 23.19 1.36 6.24
N LYS A 106 21.87 1.23 6.07
CA LYS A 106 21.00 2.36 5.70
C LYS A 106 20.93 3.42 6.80
N PHE A 107 20.93 3.03 8.08
CA PHE A 107 20.95 3.98 9.20
C PHE A 107 22.18 4.90 9.16
N GLU A 108 23.33 4.40 8.70
CA GLU A 108 24.58 5.20 8.64
C GLU A 108 24.43 6.50 7.83
N MET A 109 23.46 6.59 6.93
CA MET A 109 23.15 7.82 6.18
C MET A 109 22.77 8.98 7.10
N LEU A 110 22.06 8.69 8.20
CA LEU A 110 21.57 9.69 9.15
C LEU A 110 22.25 9.62 10.53
N ALA A 111 23.06 8.58 10.79
CA ALA A 111 23.76 8.37 12.04
C ALA A 111 24.54 9.61 12.54
N PRO A 112 25.23 10.41 11.67
CA PRO A 112 25.95 11.61 12.12
C PRO A 112 25.03 12.69 12.75
N PHE A 113 23.74 12.64 12.49
CA PHE A 113 22.75 13.63 12.92
C PHE A 113 21.76 13.05 13.95
N ALA A 114 21.80 11.73 14.19
CA ALA A 114 20.84 11.01 15.00
C ALA A 114 21.23 10.98 16.48
N THR A 115 20.23 11.00 17.35
CA THR A 115 20.35 10.69 18.78
C THR A 115 20.16 9.20 19.05
N GLU A 116 20.43 8.73 20.27
CA GLU A 116 20.10 7.35 20.67
C GLU A 116 18.59 7.06 20.62
N GLU A 117 17.75 8.06 20.87
CA GLU A 117 16.30 7.93 20.75
C GLU A 117 15.88 7.77 19.28
N ASP A 118 16.55 8.46 18.35
CA ASP A 118 16.31 8.33 16.93
C ASP A 118 16.74 6.96 16.42
N LYS A 119 17.86 6.44 16.92
CA LYS A 119 18.31 5.09 16.63
C LYS A 119 17.30 4.03 17.11
N THR A 120 16.84 4.16 18.36
CA THR A 120 15.82 3.25 18.92
C THR A 120 14.51 3.30 18.10
N TYR A 121 14.12 4.49 17.65
CA TYR A 121 12.98 4.64 16.76
C TYR A 121 13.21 3.94 15.41
N TYR A 122 14.39 4.13 14.80
CA TYR A 122 14.73 3.44 13.55
C TYR A 122 14.68 1.93 13.71
N GLU A 123 15.24 1.40 14.79
CA GLU A 123 15.21 -0.03 15.10
C GLU A 123 13.77 -0.58 15.18
N SER A 124 12.81 0.22 15.64
CA SER A 124 11.38 -0.15 15.65
C SER A 124 10.76 -0.25 14.25
N LEU A 125 11.39 0.35 13.24
CA LEU A 125 10.94 0.35 11.85
C LEU A 125 11.49 -0.84 11.03
N TYR A 126 12.08 -1.85 11.66
CA TYR A 126 12.69 -3.00 11.00
C TYR A 126 11.76 -3.68 9.98
N ALA A 127 10.51 -3.94 10.34
CA ALA A 127 9.54 -4.54 9.44
C ALA A 127 9.19 -3.62 8.25
N LEU A 128 9.11 -2.31 8.48
CA LEU A 128 8.84 -1.33 7.44
C LEU A 128 10.01 -1.22 6.45
N HIS A 129 11.25 -1.30 6.93
CA HIS A 129 12.44 -1.31 6.05
C HIS A 129 12.32 -2.41 4.98
N TYR A 130 11.97 -3.64 5.39
CA TYR A 130 11.82 -4.78 4.48
C TYR A 130 10.48 -4.83 3.72
N ALA A 131 9.51 -4.05 4.14
CA ALA A 131 8.23 -3.89 3.43
C ALA A 131 8.24 -2.77 2.38
N SER A 132 9.29 -1.96 2.37
CA SER A 132 9.47 -0.78 1.53
C SER A 132 10.03 -1.19 0.18
N GLU A 133 9.22 -1.16 -0.86
CA GLU A 133 9.63 -1.53 -2.22
C GLU A 133 9.25 -0.43 -3.20
N THR A 134 10.03 -0.27 -4.27
CA THR A 134 9.68 0.57 -5.42
C THR A 134 9.20 -0.30 -6.57
N TYR A 135 8.40 0.26 -7.48
CA TYR A 135 7.91 -0.43 -8.67
C TYR A 135 9.03 -1.07 -9.52
N LYS A 136 10.22 -0.45 -9.51
CA LYS A 136 11.39 -0.94 -10.23
C LYS A 136 12.31 -1.83 -9.39
N PHE A 137 11.94 -2.13 -8.15
CA PHE A 137 12.75 -2.92 -7.22
C PHE A 137 14.19 -2.41 -7.09
N SER A 138 14.36 -1.08 -6.94
CA SER A 138 15.69 -0.53 -6.70
C SER A 138 16.23 -0.98 -5.35
N HIS A 139 17.38 -1.68 -5.37
CA HIS A 139 18.06 -2.11 -4.14
C HIS A 139 18.70 -0.93 -3.40
N ASP A 140 18.97 0.16 -4.09
CA ASP A 140 19.63 1.35 -3.55
C ASP A 140 18.63 2.35 -2.94
N TYR A 141 17.34 2.15 -3.14
CA TYR A 141 16.31 2.99 -2.55
C TYR A 141 16.52 3.21 -1.06
N VAL A 142 16.45 4.47 -0.61
CA VAL A 142 16.71 4.83 0.80
C VAL A 142 15.77 4.15 1.79
N GLY A 143 14.55 3.81 1.37
CA GLY A 143 13.53 3.11 2.15
C GLY A 143 12.67 4.04 2.99
N ASP A 144 11.40 3.64 3.19
CA ASP A 144 10.43 4.43 3.96
C ASP A 144 10.86 4.60 5.42
N ALA A 145 11.57 3.63 6.00
CA ALA A 145 12.08 3.72 7.36
C ALA A 145 13.07 4.90 7.55
N ILE A 146 13.97 5.12 6.59
CA ILE A 146 14.89 6.28 6.60
C ILE A 146 14.13 7.59 6.40
N LEU A 147 13.12 7.61 5.51
CA LEU A 147 12.31 8.81 5.32
C LEU A 147 11.54 9.19 6.58
N LEU A 148 10.96 8.22 7.29
CA LEU A 148 10.28 8.48 8.56
C LEU A 148 11.25 8.94 9.66
N LEU A 149 12.44 8.35 9.73
CA LEU A 149 13.48 8.81 10.64
C LEU A 149 13.86 10.27 10.35
N ALA A 150 14.13 10.62 9.10
CA ALA A 150 14.44 11.97 8.68
C ALA A 150 13.34 12.97 9.05
N HIS A 151 12.07 12.61 8.77
CA HIS A 151 10.93 13.43 9.15
C HIS A 151 10.85 13.64 10.67
N ARG A 152 11.01 12.57 11.48
CA ARG A 152 11.00 12.64 12.93
C ARG A 152 12.11 13.56 13.47
N MET A 153 13.36 13.39 13.02
CA MET A 153 14.50 14.20 13.44
C MET A 153 14.27 15.69 13.17
N ILE A 154 13.76 16.02 11.96
CA ILE A 154 13.47 17.40 11.57
C ILE A 154 12.31 17.96 12.40
N SER A 155 11.25 17.20 12.60
CA SER A 155 10.08 17.61 13.39
C SER A 155 10.40 17.82 14.87
N ASN A 156 11.37 17.08 15.39
CA ASN A 156 11.91 17.25 16.74
C ASN A 156 12.90 18.42 16.86
N GLY A 157 13.12 19.18 15.79
CA GLY A 157 13.91 20.40 15.80
C GLY A 157 15.41 20.18 15.62
N SER A 158 15.84 19.15 14.90
CA SER A 158 17.25 18.95 14.55
C SER A 158 17.84 20.20 13.90
N LYS A 159 19.05 20.59 14.34
CA LYS A 159 19.80 21.71 13.77
C LYS A 159 20.35 21.39 12.38
N ASP A 160 20.47 20.10 12.07
CA ASP A 160 21.07 19.57 10.85
C ASP A 160 20.05 19.33 9.73
N LYS A 161 18.85 19.96 9.83
CA LYS A 161 17.75 19.81 8.87
C LYS A 161 18.21 19.82 7.41
N LYS A 162 19.11 20.75 7.02
CA LYS A 162 19.59 20.85 5.64
C LYS A 162 20.38 19.61 5.22
N ALA A 163 21.29 19.15 6.07
CA ALA A 163 22.11 17.96 5.79
C ALA A 163 21.26 16.67 5.75
N ILE A 164 20.28 16.56 6.64
CA ILE A 164 19.31 15.45 6.65
C ILE A 164 18.51 15.42 5.34
N LEU A 165 17.98 16.56 4.88
CA LEU A 165 17.25 16.65 3.62
C LEU A 165 18.15 16.33 2.43
N GLU A 166 19.42 16.78 2.43
CA GLU A 166 20.39 16.47 1.38
C GLU A 166 20.68 14.96 1.33
N ALA A 167 20.87 14.31 2.47
CA ALA A 167 21.13 12.87 2.55
C ALA A 167 20.02 12.01 1.95
N ILE A 168 18.75 12.41 2.09
CA ILE A 168 17.61 11.64 1.55
C ILE A 168 17.16 12.08 0.15
N SER A 169 17.81 13.06 -0.49
CA SER A 169 17.35 13.71 -1.74
C SER A 169 18.05 13.19 -2.98
N ASP A 170 18.61 11.99 -2.96
CA ASP A 170 19.11 11.37 -4.19
C ASP A 170 18.00 11.34 -5.25
N PRO A 171 18.26 11.82 -6.50
CA PRO A 171 17.23 11.94 -7.53
C PRO A 171 16.70 10.60 -8.06
N TYR A 172 17.44 9.50 -7.86
CA TYR A 172 17.07 8.16 -8.37
C TYR A 172 16.53 7.26 -7.28
N ASP A 173 17.17 7.26 -6.10
CA ASP A 173 16.93 6.31 -5.04
C ASP A 173 16.52 6.96 -3.71
N GLY A 174 16.42 8.30 -3.68
CA GLY A 174 16.00 9.08 -2.52
C GLY A 174 14.48 9.26 -2.40
N LEU A 175 14.10 10.35 -1.73
CA LEU A 175 12.71 10.73 -1.47
C LEU A 175 11.83 10.80 -2.74
N ALA A 176 12.40 11.20 -3.89
CA ALA A 176 11.67 11.26 -5.16
C ALA A 176 11.23 9.87 -5.65
N ALA A 177 11.92 8.80 -5.27
CA ALA A 177 11.59 7.42 -5.63
C ALA A 177 10.49 6.81 -4.76
N CYS A 178 10.15 7.42 -3.62
CA CYS A 178 9.12 6.92 -2.70
C CYS A 178 7.75 6.82 -3.38
N GLU A 179 7.16 5.64 -3.35
CA GLU A 179 5.84 5.35 -3.93
C GLU A 179 4.69 5.42 -2.91
N TYR A 180 5.00 5.74 -1.63
CA TYR A 180 4.04 5.85 -0.53
C TYR A 180 3.36 4.54 -0.12
N GLU A 181 3.54 3.47 -0.87
CA GLU A 181 2.99 2.15 -0.55
C GLU A 181 4.09 1.26 0.02
N ASN A 182 3.72 0.43 0.98
CA ASN A 182 4.57 -0.62 1.50
C ASN A 182 3.79 -1.94 1.54
N ASN A 183 4.52 -3.05 1.65
CA ASN A 183 3.95 -4.39 1.67
C ASN A 183 3.79 -4.93 3.11
N LEU A 184 3.73 -4.08 4.12
CA LEU A 184 3.47 -4.53 5.49
C LEU A 184 2.01 -5.00 5.64
N PHE A 185 1.79 -6.14 6.27
CA PHE A 185 0.46 -6.78 6.37
C PHE A 185 -0.62 -5.86 6.98
N ASN A 186 -0.30 -5.17 8.07
CA ASN A 186 -1.15 -4.16 8.70
C ASN A 186 -0.51 -2.78 8.67
N GLY A 187 0.29 -2.49 7.62
CA GLY A 187 1.03 -1.24 7.51
C GLY A 187 0.13 -0.04 7.26
N GLU A 188 0.51 1.06 7.86
CA GLU A 188 -0.04 2.38 7.58
C GLU A 188 0.71 3.01 6.38
N PHE A 189 0.01 3.86 5.64
CA PHE A 189 0.64 4.71 4.63
C PHE A 189 1.10 6.02 5.31
N HIS A 190 2.38 6.28 5.31
CA HIS A 190 2.97 7.47 5.93
C HIS A 190 2.92 8.70 5.00
N THR A 191 1.76 8.92 4.38
CA THR A 191 1.57 9.95 3.35
C THR A 191 1.86 11.36 3.88
N LYS A 192 1.48 11.66 5.14
CA LYS A 192 1.66 12.99 5.72
C LYS A 192 3.13 13.32 5.94
N GLU A 193 3.88 12.39 6.50
CA GLU A 193 5.30 12.51 6.81
C GLU A 193 6.12 12.68 5.53
N ILE A 194 5.82 11.86 4.52
CA ILE A 194 6.50 11.88 3.23
C ILE A 194 6.13 13.14 2.43
N ASP A 195 4.86 13.56 2.43
CA ASP A 195 4.44 14.83 1.80
C ASP A 195 5.12 16.03 2.46
N ALA A 196 5.25 16.05 3.79
CA ALA A 196 5.97 17.12 4.50
C ALA A 196 7.46 17.19 4.08
N LEU A 197 8.14 16.04 3.92
CA LEU A 197 9.50 16.01 3.39
C LEU A 197 9.57 16.54 1.96
N ASN A 198 8.63 16.16 1.09
CA ASN A 198 8.57 16.65 -0.28
C ASN A 198 8.38 18.16 -0.38
N GLU A 199 7.56 18.76 0.51
CA GLU A 199 7.40 20.20 0.62
C GLU A 199 8.71 20.87 1.06
N MET A 200 9.42 20.29 2.04
CA MET A 200 10.67 20.81 2.55
C MET A 200 11.80 20.78 1.51
N VAL A 201 11.82 19.78 0.64
CA VAL A 201 12.79 19.64 -0.47
C VAL A 201 12.41 20.49 -1.68
N GLY A 202 11.14 20.95 -1.77
CA GLY A 202 10.65 21.76 -2.89
C GLY A 202 10.11 20.94 -4.07
N TYR A 203 9.75 19.69 -3.85
CA TYR A 203 9.05 18.85 -4.86
C TYR A 203 7.55 19.16 -4.98
N ALA A 204 7.11 20.33 -4.50
CA ALA A 204 5.71 20.74 -4.63
C ALA A 204 5.34 21.02 -6.09
N LYS A 205 4.14 20.61 -6.49
CA LYS A 205 3.59 20.83 -7.83
C LYS A 205 3.59 22.29 -8.23
N SER A 206 4.19 22.59 -9.37
CA SER A 206 3.91 23.84 -10.10
C SER A 206 2.73 23.60 -11.07
N ASN A 207 1.63 24.35 -10.95
CA ASN A 207 0.55 24.35 -11.92
C ASN A 207 1.03 24.99 -13.24
N THR A 208 1.36 24.16 -14.20
CA THR A 208 1.83 24.60 -15.51
C THR A 208 0.67 24.90 -16.47
N PHE A 209 0.94 25.63 -17.55
CA PHE A 209 -0.04 25.84 -18.62
C PHE A 209 -0.53 24.52 -19.25
N LEU A 210 0.34 23.53 -19.32
CA LEU A 210 0.01 22.16 -19.80
C LEU A 210 -0.99 21.46 -18.90
N ASP A 211 -0.87 21.63 -17.57
CA ASP A 211 -1.80 21.05 -16.61
C ASP A 211 -3.23 21.57 -16.82
N LYS A 212 -3.37 22.88 -17.10
CA LYS A 212 -4.68 23.50 -17.41
C LYS A 212 -5.31 22.97 -18.72
N ILE A 213 -4.49 22.69 -19.73
CA ILE A 213 -4.96 22.06 -20.98
C ILE A 213 -5.41 20.62 -20.71
N THR A 214 -4.61 19.85 -19.97
CA THR A 214 -4.93 18.49 -19.61
C THR A 214 -6.22 18.39 -18.79
N GLU A 215 -6.40 19.27 -17.81
CA GLU A 215 -7.63 19.38 -17.03
C GLU A 215 -8.87 19.68 -17.92
N LYS A 216 -8.73 20.59 -18.89
CA LYS A 216 -9.85 20.92 -19.81
C LYS A 216 -10.20 19.74 -20.73
N LEU A 217 -9.22 18.98 -21.19
CA LEU A 217 -9.44 17.77 -21.99
C LEU A 217 -10.08 16.67 -21.14
N SER A 218 -9.60 16.50 -19.91
CA SER A 218 -10.12 15.52 -18.96
C SER A 218 -11.59 15.77 -18.63
N LYS A 219 -11.99 17.04 -18.36
CA LYS A 219 -13.39 17.39 -18.10
C LYS A 219 -14.36 17.01 -19.24
N LYS A 220 -13.88 16.98 -20.50
CA LYS A 220 -14.69 16.56 -21.65
C LYS A 220 -14.81 15.04 -21.79
N ALA A 221 -13.89 14.29 -21.19
CA ALA A 221 -13.82 12.83 -21.25
C ALA A 221 -14.53 12.14 -20.07
N LEU A 222 -14.95 12.91 -19.04
CA LEU A 222 -15.62 12.36 -17.87
C LEU A 222 -17.03 11.86 -18.20
N TYR A 223 -17.41 10.79 -17.57
CA TYR A 223 -18.76 10.23 -17.62
C TYR A 223 -19.59 10.77 -16.44
N SER A 224 -20.84 11.15 -16.70
CA SER A 224 -21.78 11.64 -15.70
C SER A 224 -22.64 10.51 -15.17
N PHE A 225 -22.96 10.54 -13.89
CA PHE A 225 -23.98 9.67 -13.31
C PHE A 225 -25.34 10.37 -13.40
N GLU A 226 -26.26 9.84 -14.22
CA GLU A 226 -27.51 10.53 -14.54
C GLU A 226 -28.71 10.06 -13.69
N LYS A 227 -28.56 8.97 -12.91
CA LYS A 227 -29.64 8.44 -12.07
C LYS A 227 -29.85 9.34 -10.85
N LYS A 228 -31.11 9.51 -10.40
CA LYS A 228 -31.48 10.32 -9.24
C LYS A 228 -31.22 9.65 -7.90
N ASN A 229 -30.99 8.32 -7.89
CA ASN A 229 -30.65 7.52 -6.71
C ASN A 229 -29.79 6.34 -7.13
N ILE A 230 -29.35 5.55 -6.16
CA ILE A 230 -28.48 4.39 -6.39
C ILE A 230 -29.23 3.04 -6.28
N GLU A 231 -30.55 3.02 -6.23
CA GLU A 231 -31.33 1.81 -6.12
C GLU A 231 -31.04 0.83 -7.26
N GLY A 232 -30.61 -0.37 -6.92
CA GLY A 232 -30.22 -1.42 -7.85
C GLY A 232 -28.91 -1.15 -8.61
N VAL A 233 -28.22 -0.04 -8.35
CA VAL A 233 -26.95 0.33 -9.01
C VAL A 233 -25.80 -0.43 -8.39
N ASN A 234 -24.88 -0.89 -9.22
CA ASN A 234 -23.61 -1.47 -8.80
C ASN A 234 -22.62 -0.36 -8.44
N VAL A 235 -22.39 -0.16 -7.14
CA VAL A 235 -21.57 0.95 -6.63
C VAL A 235 -20.28 0.40 -6.04
N ALA A 236 -19.14 0.84 -6.57
CA ALA A 236 -17.83 0.62 -5.98
C ALA A 236 -17.41 1.80 -5.12
N CYS A 237 -16.61 1.54 -4.07
CA CYS A 237 -16.02 2.59 -3.23
C CYS A 237 -14.50 2.51 -3.31
N TYR A 238 -13.86 3.62 -3.69
CA TYR A 238 -12.43 3.80 -3.51
C TYR A 238 -12.17 4.60 -2.24
N ALA A 239 -11.67 3.92 -1.22
CA ALA A 239 -11.40 4.48 0.10
C ALA A 239 -9.95 4.98 0.25
N GLY A 240 -8.99 4.39 -0.47
CA GLY A 240 -7.57 4.67 -0.29
C GLY A 240 -7.17 4.46 1.18
N ASP A 241 -6.52 5.45 1.77
CA ASP A 241 -6.11 5.49 3.18
C ASP A 241 -7.10 6.23 4.11
N SER A 242 -8.38 6.40 3.70
CA SER A 242 -9.37 7.19 4.46
C SER A 242 -9.95 6.49 5.69
N GLY A 243 -9.95 5.16 5.71
CA GLY A 243 -10.64 4.37 6.74
C GLY A 243 -12.18 4.34 6.63
N LEU A 244 -12.77 4.98 5.61
CA LEU A 244 -14.23 5.17 5.49
C LEU A 244 -14.96 4.08 4.69
N LEU A 245 -14.26 2.98 4.33
CA LEU A 245 -14.83 1.97 3.44
C LEU A 245 -16.13 1.37 3.98
N ASP A 246 -16.11 0.94 5.23
CA ASP A 246 -17.24 0.23 5.84
C ASP A 246 -18.46 1.16 5.99
N GLU A 247 -18.23 2.42 6.37
CA GLU A 247 -19.29 3.44 6.45
C GLU A 247 -19.97 3.68 5.08
N ILE A 248 -19.17 3.75 4.01
CA ILE A 248 -19.69 3.96 2.66
C ILE A 248 -20.46 2.73 2.19
N HIS A 249 -19.95 1.51 2.48
CA HIS A 249 -20.65 0.26 2.14
C HIS A 249 -22.01 0.16 2.84
N GLU A 250 -22.08 0.50 4.13
CA GLU A 250 -23.34 0.53 4.87
C GLU A 250 -24.34 1.50 4.22
N LYS A 251 -23.91 2.71 3.86
CA LYS A 251 -24.76 3.70 3.17
C LYS A 251 -25.24 3.21 1.80
N ILE A 252 -24.41 2.51 1.02
CA ILE A 252 -24.82 1.92 -0.26
C ILE A 252 -25.97 0.95 -0.02
N ILE A 253 -25.82 0.05 0.97
CA ILE A 253 -26.82 -0.98 1.30
C ILE A 253 -28.13 -0.34 1.79
N GLN A 254 -28.06 0.66 2.70
CA GLN A 254 -29.21 1.38 3.23
C GLN A 254 -30.03 2.08 2.13
N ASN A 255 -29.39 2.49 1.03
CA ASN A 255 -30.02 3.10 -0.12
C ASN A 255 -30.36 2.13 -1.26
N ALA A 256 -30.43 0.83 -0.95
CA ALA A 256 -30.76 -0.25 -1.90
C ALA A 256 -29.81 -0.35 -3.12
N GLY A 257 -28.58 0.17 -2.99
CA GLY A 257 -27.49 -0.06 -3.92
C GLY A 257 -26.82 -1.42 -3.71
N LYS A 258 -26.04 -1.86 -4.69
CA LYS A 258 -25.25 -3.08 -4.63
C LYS A 258 -23.77 -2.74 -4.45
N VAL A 259 -23.16 -3.19 -3.38
CA VAL A 259 -21.72 -3.01 -3.15
C VAL A 259 -20.92 -3.86 -4.12
N ILE A 260 -19.99 -3.26 -4.83
CA ILE A 260 -19.01 -3.94 -5.68
C ILE A 260 -17.63 -3.83 -5.03
N GLU A 261 -17.07 -4.95 -4.65
CA GLU A 261 -15.71 -5.04 -4.14
C GLU A 261 -14.70 -5.18 -5.27
N PHE A 262 -13.53 -4.56 -5.12
CA PHE A 262 -12.41 -4.69 -6.05
C PHE A 262 -11.06 -4.60 -5.33
N GLN A 263 -10.02 -5.15 -5.94
CA GLN A 263 -8.73 -5.38 -5.26
C GLN A 263 -8.03 -4.11 -4.75
N ARG A 264 -8.19 -2.98 -5.44
CA ARG A 264 -7.46 -1.73 -5.13
C ARG A 264 -8.24 -0.73 -4.28
N THR A 265 -9.32 -1.13 -3.66
CA THR A 265 -10.19 -0.27 -2.83
C THR A 265 -9.42 0.52 -1.75
N LYS A 266 -8.42 -0.12 -1.11
CA LYS A 266 -7.59 0.47 -0.03
C LYS A 266 -6.14 0.75 -0.46
N LYS A 267 -5.79 0.64 -1.74
CA LYS A 267 -4.45 0.95 -2.26
C LYS A 267 -4.38 2.39 -2.73
N LEU A 268 -3.21 3.02 -2.66
CA LEU A 268 -3.04 4.39 -3.14
C LEU A 268 -3.16 4.46 -4.68
N ALA A 269 -3.88 5.48 -5.17
CA ALA A 269 -4.13 5.67 -6.59
C ALA A 269 -3.16 6.64 -7.29
N GLY A 270 -2.07 7.00 -6.62
CA GLY A 270 -0.98 7.75 -7.22
C GLY A 270 -1.07 9.27 -7.08
N ALA A 271 -2.03 9.84 -6.33
CA ALA A 271 -2.16 11.30 -6.15
C ALA A 271 -0.88 11.96 -5.61
N SER A 272 -0.17 11.30 -4.70
CA SER A 272 1.10 11.77 -4.12
C SER A 272 2.29 11.71 -5.07
N LEU A 273 2.17 10.98 -6.18
CA LEU A 273 3.23 10.84 -7.19
C LEU A 273 3.18 11.92 -8.28
N LEU A 274 2.07 12.66 -8.37
CA LEU A 274 1.93 13.72 -9.37
C LEU A 274 2.99 14.81 -9.20
N GLY A 275 3.58 15.21 -10.33
CA GLY A 275 4.67 16.18 -10.37
C GLY A 275 6.06 15.59 -10.13
N LYS A 276 6.15 14.32 -9.71
CA LYS A 276 7.41 13.57 -9.49
C LYS A 276 7.53 12.40 -10.47
N GLN A 277 6.52 11.55 -10.49
CA GLN A 277 6.45 10.32 -11.30
C GLN A 277 5.08 10.21 -11.99
N ASP A 278 4.73 11.16 -12.84
CA ASP A 278 3.39 11.24 -13.45
C ASP A 278 2.99 9.98 -14.21
N ASN A 279 3.93 9.34 -14.92
CA ASN A 279 3.63 8.09 -15.62
C ASN A 279 3.21 6.95 -14.69
N LEU A 280 3.83 6.86 -13.51
CA LEU A 280 3.47 5.88 -12.49
C LEU A 280 2.16 6.27 -11.80
N ALA A 281 1.97 7.56 -11.51
CA ALA A 281 0.72 8.10 -10.99
C ALA A 281 -0.48 7.72 -11.88
N PHE A 282 -0.37 7.96 -13.19
CA PHE A 282 -1.43 7.61 -14.15
C PHE A 282 -1.65 6.11 -14.27
N LEU A 283 -0.59 5.29 -14.18
CA LEU A 283 -0.70 3.84 -14.19
C LEU A 283 -1.44 3.32 -12.94
N LYS A 284 -1.08 3.80 -11.75
CA LYS A 284 -1.77 3.43 -10.49
C LYS A 284 -3.24 3.87 -10.51
N ALA A 285 -3.53 5.09 -10.97
CA ALA A 285 -4.89 5.57 -11.16
C ALA A 285 -5.69 4.71 -12.14
N ALA A 286 -5.12 4.45 -13.33
CA ALA A 286 -5.75 3.62 -14.35
C ALA A 286 -6.06 2.22 -13.82
N THR A 287 -5.11 1.57 -13.13
CA THR A 287 -5.30 0.24 -12.55
C THR A 287 -6.43 0.24 -11.52
N THR A 288 -6.54 1.28 -10.69
CA THR A 288 -7.62 1.43 -9.70
C THR A 288 -8.98 1.56 -10.39
N LEU A 289 -9.10 2.46 -11.37
CA LEU A 289 -10.34 2.68 -12.11
C LEU A 289 -10.77 1.47 -12.94
N LEU A 290 -9.81 0.79 -13.59
CA LEU A 290 -10.08 -0.44 -14.35
C LEU A 290 -10.51 -1.58 -13.44
N ASN A 291 -9.90 -1.76 -12.29
CA ASN A 291 -10.33 -2.79 -11.34
C ASN A 291 -11.79 -2.58 -10.90
N ALA A 292 -12.20 -1.34 -10.61
CA ALA A 292 -13.59 -1.05 -10.27
C ALA A 292 -14.53 -1.32 -11.46
N LEU A 293 -14.19 -0.84 -12.66
CA LEU A 293 -14.97 -1.04 -13.88
C LEU A 293 -15.11 -2.55 -14.24
N ASP A 294 -13.99 -3.25 -14.26
CA ASP A 294 -13.94 -4.68 -14.63
C ASP A 294 -14.61 -5.58 -13.58
N SER A 295 -14.76 -5.10 -12.32
CA SER A 295 -15.58 -5.74 -11.29
C SER A 295 -17.10 -5.49 -11.48
N GLY A 296 -17.49 -4.70 -12.47
CA GLY A 296 -18.90 -4.44 -12.82
C GLY A 296 -19.50 -3.21 -12.14
N ALA A 297 -18.70 -2.28 -11.67
CA ALA A 297 -19.20 -1.02 -11.09
C ALA A 297 -19.83 -0.12 -12.18
N GLU A 298 -21.01 0.43 -11.88
CA GLU A 298 -21.70 1.46 -12.66
C GLU A 298 -21.45 2.88 -12.13
N LEU A 299 -20.96 2.97 -10.88
CA LEU A 299 -20.62 4.21 -10.19
C LEU A 299 -19.43 3.96 -9.26
N LEU A 300 -18.47 4.90 -9.23
CA LEU A 300 -17.36 4.89 -8.25
C LEU A 300 -17.53 6.08 -7.30
N VAL A 301 -17.67 5.78 -6.01
CA VAL A 301 -17.60 6.76 -4.92
C VAL A 301 -16.16 6.89 -4.48
N VAL A 302 -15.62 8.11 -4.47
CA VAL A 302 -14.25 8.39 -4.06
C VAL A 302 -14.26 9.10 -2.71
N ALA A 303 -13.67 8.48 -1.67
CA ALA A 303 -13.75 8.94 -0.30
C ALA A 303 -13.02 10.27 -0.05
N LYS A 304 -11.86 10.48 -0.68
CA LYS A 304 -11.06 11.70 -0.53
C LYS A 304 -11.12 12.58 -1.76
N GLN A 305 -11.35 13.89 -1.56
CA GLN A 305 -11.39 14.87 -2.63
C GLN A 305 -10.07 14.90 -3.44
N ARG A 306 -8.93 14.81 -2.76
CA ARG A 306 -7.61 14.77 -3.41
C ARG A 306 -7.52 13.67 -4.49
N ASP A 307 -8.06 12.50 -4.19
CA ASP A 307 -8.02 11.35 -5.11
C ASP A 307 -9.03 11.54 -6.26
N LEU A 308 -10.19 12.09 -5.98
CA LEU A 308 -11.16 12.45 -7.02
C LEU A 308 -10.57 13.50 -7.97
N ASP A 309 -9.91 14.53 -7.44
CA ASP A 309 -9.23 15.55 -8.24
C ASP A 309 -8.12 14.93 -9.10
N MET A 310 -7.36 13.98 -8.54
CA MET A 310 -6.35 13.20 -9.29
C MET A 310 -7.00 12.51 -10.49
N PHE A 311 -8.08 11.77 -10.28
CA PHE A 311 -8.76 11.03 -11.34
C PHE A 311 -9.35 11.97 -12.38
N THR A 312 -10.12 12.98 -11.94
CA THR A 312 -10.88 13.84 -12.85
C THR A 312 -10.02 14.84 -13.62
N ALA A 313 -9.05 15.47 -12.96
CA ALA A 313 -8.15 16.44 -13.62
C ALA A 313 -7.19 15.78 -14.63
N ASN A 314 -6.86 14.51 -14.42
CA ASN A 314 -5.90 13.79 -15.27
C ASN A 314 -6.56 12.68 -16.12
N PHE A 315 -7.89 12.61 -16.19
CA PHE A 315 -8.62 11.50 -16.78
C PHE A 315 -8.21 11.16 -18.22
N ALA A 316 -8.04 12.18 -19.07
CA ALA A 316 -7.56 12.00 -20.43
C ALA A 316 -6.15 11.39 -20.50
N SER A 317 -5.25 11.81 -19.61
CA SER A 317 -3.87 11.27 -19.52
C SER A 317 -3.87 9.84 -18.99
N ILE A 318 -4.75 9.53 -18.04
CA ILE A 318 -4.94 8.18 -17.48
C ILE A 318 -5.39 7.22 -18.59
N GLN A 319 -6.45 7.57 -19.35
CA GLN A 319 -6.94 6.74 -20.46
C GLN A 319 -5.88 6.59 -21.57
N LYS A 320 -5.18 7.68 -21.90
CA LYS A 320 -4.09 7.64 -22.90
C LYS A 320 -2.96 6.71 -22.46
N ARG A 321 -2.63 6.67 -21.16
CA ARG A 321 -1.55 5.83 -20.63
C ARG A 321 -1.77 4.34 -20.84
N ILE A 322 -3.03 3.89 -20.80
CA ILE A 322 -3.42 2.49 -20.96
C ILE A 322 -4.02 2.17 -22.32
N GLY A 323 -4.33 3.17 -23.15
CA GLY A 323 -4.94 2.99 -24.46
C GLY A 323 -6.38 2.45 -24.40
N ARG A 324 -7.10 2.62 -23.29
CA ARG A 324 -8.47 2.12 -23.07
C ARG A 324 -9.35 3.22 -22.48
N GLU A 325 -10.59 3.31 -22.95
CA GLU A 325 -11.64 4.12 -22.32
C GLU A 325 -12.11 3.51 -21.00
N ILE A 326 -12.49 4.36 -20.07
CA ILE A 326 -12.99 3.96 -18.75
C ILE A 326 -14.36 4.60 -18.55
N PRO A 327 -15.47 3.99 -19.06
CA PRO A 327 -16.82 4.53 -18.96
C PRO A 327 -17.39 4.33 -17.54
N LEU A 328 -16.74 4.91 -16.54
CA LEU A 328 -17.09 4.81 -15.13
C LEU A 328 -17.31 6.22 -14.55
N PRO A 329 -18.57 6.62 -14.25
CA PRO A 329 -18.87 7.82 -13.50
C PRO A 329 -18.20 7.80 -12.12
N MET A 330 -17.65 8.94 -11.70
CA MET A 330 -16.99 9.12 -10.40
C MET A 330 -17.61 10.31 -9.66
N ILE A 331 -17.91 10.13 -8.39
CA ILE A 331 -18.46 11.19 -7.54
C ILE A 331 -17.72 11.29 -6.21
N SER A 332 -17.74 12.48 -5.61
CA SER A 332 -17.22 12.68 -4.27
C SER A 332 -18.10 12.01 -3.21
N LEU A 333 -17.54 11.77 -2.03
CA LEU A 333 -18.32 11.34 -0.86
C LEU A 333 -19.43 12.33 -0.51
N ASN A 334 -19.19 13.63 -0.69
CA ASN A 334 -20.20 14.66 -0.44
C ASN A 334 -21.36 14.58 -1.42
N ASP A 335 -21.08 14.42 -2.71
CA ASP A 335 -22.13 14.27 -3.74
C ASP A 335 -22.89 12.95 -3.54
N PHE A 336 -22.20 11.89 -3.15
CA PHE A 336 -22.81 10.61 -2.80
C PHE A 336 -23.76 10.75 -1.60
N ASN A 337 -23.35 11.43 -0.53
CA ASN A 337 -24.20 11.69 0.62
C ASN A 337 -25.45 12.51 0.23
N THR A 338 -25.29 13.52 -0.64
CA THR A 338 -26.40 14.31 -1.16
C THR A 338 -27.38 13.47 -1.99
N LEU A 339 -26.84 12.56 -2.81
CA LEU A 339 -27.62 11.63 -3.63
C LEU A 339 -28.44 10.65 -2.77
N CYS A 340 -27.88 10.19 -1.65
CA CYS A 340 -28.57 9.31 -0.69
C CYS A 340 -29.68 10.06 0.08
N ASN A 341 -29.41 11.29 0.54
CA ASN A 341 -30.36 12.06 1.36
C ASN A 341 -31.53 12.61 0.56
N SER A 342 -31.46 12.69 -0.75
CA SER A 342 -32.57 13.19 -1.60
C SER A 342 -33.84 12.30 -1.56
N LYS A 343 -33.78 11.10 -0.95
CA LYS A 343 -34.95 10.24 -0.70
C LYS A 343 -35.83 10.70 0.49
N GLU A 344 -35.24 11.32 1.52
CA GLU A 344 -36.00 11.69 2.74
C GLU A 344 -37.01 12.83 2.51
N VAL A 345 -36.81 13.62 1.49
CA VAL A 345 -37.68 14.79 1.21
C VAL A 345 -38.95 14.43 0.42
N VAL A 346 -39.04 13.22 -0.15
CA VAL A 346 -40.18 12.81 -1.00
C VAL A 346 -41.24 12.02 -0.22
N GLU A 347 -40.92 11.51 0.98
CA GLU A 347 -41.87 10.77 1.83
C GLU A 347 -42.65 11.69 2.84
N GLU A 348 -42.25 12.96 2.96
CA GLU A 348 -42.95 13.94 3.85
C GLU A 348 -43.81 14.99 3.09
N ALA A 349 -44.11 14.80 1.80
CA ALA A 349 -44.93 15.70 1.01
C ALA A 349 -46.21 14.94 0.50
#